data_6f33f21628c48aec300fbdab47d37310
#
_entry.id   6f33f21628c48aec300fbdab47d37310
#
_cell.length_a   1.000
_cell.length_b   1.000
_cell.length_c   1.000
_cell.angle_alpha   90.00
_cell.angle_beta   90.00
_cell.angle_gamma   90.00
#
_symmetry.space_group_name_H-M   'P 1'
#
loop_
_entity.id
_entity.type
_entity.pdbx_description
1 polymer ?
#
loop_
_entity_poly.entity_id
_entity_poly.type
_entity_poly.pdbx_seq_one_letter_code
_entity_poly.pdbx_strand_id
1 'polypeptide(L)'
;LYLLSFIFILIKSGYKLIKKEGARVTNFLSLSLGIFIILWIWFTPNIIRGVTNPILTAIIAFTTFLITYFFMMMFIFAISAAINIYMPKRKKYDYIIVLGSGLIGDRVPPLLASRIDKGIEIYKRQLKKGNPSKIIFTGAKGADEKISEGLAMWKYAKDKDIPTDHMIIEDKAVNTYENLYNSKKLLEEDYKARGKEYRCIIVTNNFHLFRSLIWARIVGLECDGAGSKTKLYFSLNALIREYIGVMYIYKKINMIIIGLAFLFTILMTIIDFYFVRPFL
;
A
#
# COMPACT_ATOMS: atom_id res chain seq x y z
N LEU A 1 -17.55 -3.49 22.11
CA LEU A 1 -18.34 -3.84 20.92
C LEU A 1 -17.55 -3.63 19.63
N TYR A 2 -17.02 -2.43 19.33
CA TYR A 2 -16.29 -2.11 18.08
C TYR A 2 -15.06 -3.00 17.83
N LEU A 3 -14.27 -3.31 18.88
CA LEU A 3 -13.09 -4.17 18.74
C LEU A 3 -13.48 -5.60 18.35
N LEU A 4 -14.52 -6.16 18.98
CA LEU A 4 -15.01 -7.50 18.64
C LEU A 4 -15.55 -7.55 17.21
N SER A 5 -16.28 -6.51 16.77
CA SER A 5 -16.75 -6.40 15.38
C SER A 5 -15.57 -6.34 14.40
N PHE A 6 -14.52 -5.58 14.73
CA PHE A 6 -13.32 -5.49 13.90
C PHE A 6 -12.60 -6.84 13.77
N ILE A 7 -12.39 -7.55 14.89
CA ILE A 7 -11.82 -8.90 14.91
C ILE A 7 -12.65 -9.86 14.06
N PHE A 8 -13.97 -9.84 14.22
CA PHE A 8 -14.87 -10.68 13.43
C PHE A 8 -14.75 -10.41 11.93
N ILE A 9 -14.68 -9.14 11.53
CA ILE A 9 -14.50 -8.74 10.12
C ILE A 9 -13.16 -9.24 9.58
N LEU A 10 -12.06 -9.14 10.34
CA LEU A 10 -10.74 -9.64 9.95
C LEU A 10 -10.76 -11.16 9.72
N ILE A 11 -11.30 -11.92 10.66
CA ILE A 11 -11.37 -13.38 10.58
C ILE A 11 -12.26 -13.82 9.41
N LYS A 12 -13.47 -13.25 9.30
CA LYS A 12 -14.41 -13.56 8.22
C LYS A 12 -13.84 -13.22 6.84
N SER A 13 -13.16 -12.08 6.74
CA SER A 13 -12.53 -11.63 5.48
C SER A 13 -11.37 -12.55 5.09
N GLY A 14 -10.50 -12.91 6.05
CA GLY A 14 -9.38 -13.83 5.81
C GLY A 14 -9.84 -15.22 5.41
N TYR A 15 -10.82 -15.80 6.11
CA TYR A 15 -11.41 -17.09 5.75
C TYR A 15 -12.00 -17.07 4.33
N LYS A 16 -12.78 -16.03 4.00
CA LYS A 16 -13.37 -15.88 2.67
C LYS A 16 -12.32 -15.73 1.57
N LEU A 17 -11.22 -15.03 1.86
CA LEU A 17 -10.11 -14.84 0.93
C LEU A 17 -9.41 -16.17 0.64
N ILE A 18 -9.03 -16.93 1.68
CA ILE A 18 -8.40 -18.24 1.55
C ILE A 18 -9.27 -19.20 0.72
N LYS A 19 -10.59 -19.22 1.00
CA LYS A 19 -11.55 -20.08 0.27
C LYS A 19 -11.68 -19.72 -1.22
N LYS A 20 -11.50 -18.42 -1.59
CA LYS A 20 -11.70 -17.95 -2.97
C LYS A 20 -10.43 -17.85 -3.80
N GLU A 21 -9.32 -17.48 -3.17
CA GLU A 21 -8.06 -17.16 -3.85
C GLU A 21 -6.96 -18.20 -3.51
N GLY A 22 -7.28 -19.20 -2.68
CA GLY A 22 -6.38 -20.26 -2.27
C GLY A 22 -5.52 -19.92 -1.04
N ALA A 23 -4.86 -20.95 -0.49
CA ALA A 23 -4.08 -20.91 0.74
C ALA A 23 -2.63 -20.44 0.51
N ARG A 24 -2.45 -19.25 -0.05
CA ARG A 24 -1.11 -18.62 -0.13
C ARG A 24 -0.80 -17.92 1.19
N VAL A 25 0.48 -17.91 1.62
CA VAL A 25 0.92 -17.27 2.89
C VAL A 25 0.39 -15.84 3.03
N THR A 26 0.45 -15.06 1.97
CA THR A 26 -0.05 -13.67 1.97
C THR A 26 -1.57 -13.56 2.18
N ASN A 27 -2.35 -14.61 1.99
CA ASN A 27 -3.80 -14.61 2.17
C ASN A 27 -4.20 -14.85 3.63
N PHE A 28 -3.28 -15.25 4.50
CA PHE A 28 -3.52 -15.46 5.93
C PHE A 28 -3.39 -14.18 6.77
N LEU A 29 -2.87 -13.08 6.24
CA LEU A 29 -2.52 -11.87 7.01
C LEU A 29 -3.68 -11.34 7.86
N SER A 30 -4.87 -11.19 7.30
CA SER A 30 -6.03 -10.69 8.05
C SER A 30 -6.54 -11.70 9.08
N LEU A 31 -6.51 -13.00 8.77
CA LEU A 31 -6.89 -14.06 9.69
C LEU A 31 -5.91 -14.12 10.88
N SER A 32 -4.61 -14.14 10.59
CA SER A 32 -3.55 -14.16 11.60
C SER A 32 -3.60 -12.93 12.51
N LEU A 33 -3.84 -11.74 11.95
CA LEU A 33 -3.99 -10.52 12.74
C LEU A 33 -5.20 -10.61 13.69
N GLY A 34 -6.34 -11.09 13.22
CA GLY A 34 -7.53 -11.28 14.06
C GLY A 34 -7.29 -12.25 15.21
N ILE A 35 -6.66 -13.41 14.93
CA ILE A 35 -6.29 -14.40 15.95
C ILE A 35 -5.26 -13.80 16.93
N PHE A 36 -4.24 -13.10 16.44
CA PHE A 36 -3.23 -12.46 17.27
C PHE A 36 -3.84 -11.47 18.26
N ILE A 37 -4.79 -10.64 17.83
CA ILE A 37 -5.46 -9.68 18.71
C ILE A 37 -6.23 -10.39 19.83
N ILE A 38 -6.95 -11.49 19.53
CA ILE A 38 -7.65 -12.30 20.52
C ILE A 38 -6.68 -12.86 21.55
N LEU A 39 -5.61 -13.50 21.09
CA LEU A 39 -4.60 -14.09 21.97
C LEU A 39 -3.94 -13.01 22.83
N TRP A 40 -3.59 -11.86 22.27
CA TRP A 40 -2.99 -10.75 23.01
C TRP A 40 -3.91 -10.23 24.11
N ILE A 41 -5.19 -10.01 23.84
CA ILE A 41 -6.17 -9.56 24.84
C ILE A 41 -6.33 -10.58 25.95
N TRP A 42 -6.30 -11.86 25.61
CA TRP A 42 -6.48 -12.93 26.58
C TRP A 42 -5.23 -13.18 27.44
N PHE A 43 -4.03 -13.21 26.83
CA PHE A 43 -2.79 -13.53 27.54
C PHE A 43 -2.24 -12.36 28.35
N THR A 44 -2.35 -11.10 27.87
CA THR A 44 -1.68 -9.95 28.51
C THR A 44 -2.07 -9.76 29.98
N PRO A 45 -3.35 -9.78 30.40
CA PRO A 45 -3.72 -9.59 31.81
C PRO A 45 -3.23 -10.75 32.69
N ASN A 46 -3.15 -11.98 32.14
CA ASN A 46 -2.73 -13.16 32.89
C ASN A 46 -1.20 -13.24 33.07
N ILE A 47 -0.44 -12.71 32.12
CA ILE A 47 1.03 -12.66 32.19
C ILE A 47 1.48 -11.56 33.17
N ILE A 48 0.83 -10.39 33.15
CA ILE A 48 1.24 -9.24 33.97
C ILE A 48 0.94 -9.47 35.46
N ARG A 49 -0.12 -10.22 35.79
CA ARG A 49 -0.48 -10.54 37.17
C ARG A 49 0.58 -11.43 37.83
N GLY A 50 1.30 -10.89 38.80
CA GLY A 50 2.28 -11.62 39.63
C GLY A 50 3.72 -11.61 39.10
N VAL A 51 4.03 -10.84 38.05
CA VAL A 51 5.42 -10.69 37.60
C VAL A 51 6.16 -9.71 38.51
N THR A 52 7.07 -10.25 39.31
CA THR A 52 7.95 -9.47 40.21
C THR A 52 9.38 -9.33 39.67
N ASN A 53 9.78 -10.17 38.72
CA ASN A 53 11.09 -10.17 38.13
C ASN A 53 11.28 -8.93 37.21
N PRO A 54 12.29 -8.06 37.47
CA PRO A 54 12.50 -6.81 36.69
C PRO A 54 12.81 -7.05 35.22
N ILE A 55 13.54 -8.12 34.91
CA ILE A 55 13.90 -8.46 33.51
C ILE A 55 12.63 -8.86 32.75
N LEU A 56 11.78 -9.69 33.36
CA LEU A 56 10.53 -10.11 32.74
C LEU A 56 9.57 -8.93 32.57
N THR A 57 9.50 -8.03 33.54
CA THR A 57 8.74 -6.76 33.44
C THR A 57 9.23 -5.91 32.25
N ALA A 58 10.55 -5.78 32.09
CA ALA A 58 11.16 -5.05 30.97
C ALA A 58 10.81 -5.69 29.61
N ILE A 59 10.88 -7.01 29.49
CA ILE A 59 10.51 -7.74 28.27
C ILE A 59 9.04 -7.50 27.93
N ILE A 60 8.14 -7.58 28.91
CA ILE A 60 6.71 -7.34 28.73
C ILE A 60 6.47 -5.89 28.30
N ALA A 61 7.12 -4.91 28.96
CA ALA A 61 6.99 -3.48 28.64
C ALA A 61 7.45 -3.19 27.19
N PHE A 62 8.63 -3.70 26.81
CA PHE A 62 9.15 -3.53 25.46
C PHE A 62 8.27 -4.20 24.40
N THR A 63 7.79 -5.42 24.66
CA THR A 63 6.88 -6.11 23.74
C THR A 63 5.56 -5.36 23.59
N THR A 64 5.01 -4.85 24.70
CA THR A 64 3.79 -4.02 24.67
C THR A 64 4.00 -2.73 23.88
N PHE A 65 5.17 -2.08 24.05
CA PHE A 65 5.55 -0.93 23.23
C PHE A 65 5.55 -1.28 21.74
N LEU A 66 6.23 -2.37 21.34
CA LEU A 66 6.30 -2.79 19.94
C LEU A 66 4.90 -3.00 19.33
N ILE A 67 4.04 -3.72 20.04
CA ILE A 67 2.68 -4.01 19.59
C ILE A 67 1.90 -2.72 19.43
N THR A 68 1.93 -1.85 20.45
CA THR A 68 1.24 -0.54 20.41
C THR A 68 1.76 0.33 19.27
N TYR A 69 3.09 0.38 19.08
CA TYR A 69 3.72 1.12 18.01
C TYR A 69 3.24 0.65 16.63
N PHE A 70 3.28 -0.65 16.34
CA PHE A 70 2.86 -1.17 15.05
C PHE A 70 1.35 -1.01 14.81
N PHE A 71 0.52 -1.15 15.84
CA PHE A 71 -0.92 -0.88 15.72
C PHE A 71 -1.21 0.60 15.46
N MET A 72 -0.53 1.50 16.15
CA MET A 72 -0.66 2.94 15.92
C MET A 72 -0.23 3.31 14.50
N MET A 73 0.89 2.78 14.01
CA MET A 73 1.34 2.99 12.65
C MET A 73 0.36 2.43 11.62
N MET A 74 -0.24 1.27 11.88
CA MET A 74 -1.28 0.69 11.02
C MET A 74 -2.54 1.59 10.98
N PHE A 75 -2.93 2.16 12.10
CA PHE A 75 -4.06 3.07 12.17
C PHE A 75 -3.80 4.38 11.40
N ILE A 76 -2.62 5.00 11.59
CA ILE A 76 -2.18 6.18 10.83
C ILE A 76 -2.15 5.87 9.33
N PHE A 77 -1.59 4.70 8.94
CA PHE A 77 -1.57 4.25 7.56
C PHE A 77 -2.99 4.12 6.98
N ALA A 78 -3.91 3.48 7.70
CA ALA A 78 -5.29 3.28 7.25
C ALA A 78 -6.04 4.61 7.05
N ILE A 79 -5.89 5.56 7.98
CA ILE A 79 -6.46 6.92 7.85
C ILE A 79 -5.84 7.64 6.66
N SER A 80 -4.51 7.62 6.52
CA SER A 80 -3.81 8.26 5.41
C SER A 80 -4.24 7.68 4.05
N ALA A 81 -4.37 6.35 3.97
CA ALA A 81 -4.87 5.67 2.77
C ALA A 81 -6.30 6.11 2.44
N ALA A 82 -7.19 6.17 3.44
CA ALA A 82 -8.58 6.62 3.26
C ALA A 82 -8.64 8.08 2.79
N ILE A 83 -7.90 8.99 3.43
CA ILE A 83 -7.83 10.40 3.02
C ILE A 83 -7.41 10.51 1.56
N ASN A 84 -6.37 9.81 1.13
CA ASN A 84 -5.88 9.87 -0.24
C ASN A 84 -6.88 9.33 -1.29
N ILE A 85 -7.78 8.41 -0.92
CA ILE A 85 -8.86 7.94 -1.79
C ILE A 85 -9.91 9.04 -2.01
N TYR A 86 -10.29 9.76 -0.96
CA TYR A 86 -11.39 10.74 -0.96
C TYR A 86 -10.92 12.18 -1.19
N MET A 87 -9.63 12.46 -1.16
CA MET A 87 -9.07 13.79 -1.35
C MET A 87 -9.52 14.40 -2.69
N PRO A 88 -9.89 15.68 -2.75
CA PRO A 88 -10.22 16.37 -3.99
C PRO A 88 -9.08 16.29 -5.00
N LYS A 89 -9.40 15.94 -6.23
CA LYS A 89 -8.44 15.80 -7.32
C LYS A 89 -8.39 17.08 -8.16
N ARG A 90 -7.22 17.38 -8.73
CA ARG A 90 -7.08 18.49 -9.69
C ARG A 90 -8.06 18.33 -10.85
N LYS A 91 -8.43 19.43 -11.50
CA LYS A 91 -9.42 19.39 -12.58
C LYS A 91 -8.83 19.02 -13.95
N LYS A 92 -7.51 19.21 -14.14
CA LYS A 92 -6.80 18.98 -15.41
C LYS A 92 -5.54 18.16 -15.18
N TYR A 93 -5.32 17.18 -16.06
CA TYR A 93 -4.11 16.31 -16.09
C TYR A 93 -3.61 16.23 -17.52
N ASP A 94 -2.29 16.32 -17.69
CA ASP A 94 -1.61 16.12 -18.97
C ASP A 94 -1.31 14.63 -19.18
N TYR A 95 -1.04 13.91 -18.07
CA TYR A 95 -0.70 12.49 -18.10
C TYR A 95 -1.49 11.68 -17.07
N ILE A 96 -1.87 10.46 -17.47
CA ILE A 96 -2.53 9.44 -16.63
C ILE A 96 -1.64 8.22 -16.62
N ILE A 97 -1.03 7.89 -15.48
CA ILE A 97 -0.12 6.76 -15.31
C ILE A 97 -0.89 5.58 -14.72
N VAL A 98 -1.09 4.52 -15.49
CA VAL A 98 -1.80 3.31 -15.06
C VAL A 98 -0.77 2.25 -14.68
N LEU A 99 -0.74 1.87 -13.40
CA LEU A 99 0.21 0.88 -12.88
C LEU A 99 -0.25 -0.54 -13.13
N GLY A 100 0.67 -1.40 -13.55
CA GLY A 100 0.46 -2.84 -13.70
C GLY A 100 0.19 -3.58 -12.39
N SER A 101 -0.29 -4.82 -12.45
CA SER A 101 -0.55 -5.68 -11.30
C SER A 101 -0.48 -7.17 -11.60
N GLY A 102 0.14 -7.57 -12.69
CA GLY A 102 0.27 -8.93 -13.16
C GLY A 102 -0.77 -9.32 -14.21
N LEU A 103 -0.38 -10.22 -15.10
CA LEU A 103 -1.21 -10.87 -16.11
C LEU A 103 -1.49 -12.33 -15.72
N ILE A 104 -2.43 -12.95 -16.40
CA ILE A 104 -2.64 -14.42 -16.40
C ILE A 104 -2.28 -14.90 -17.81
N GLY A 105 -1.01 -15.25 -18.01
CA GLY A 105 -0.44 -15.51 -19.33
C GLY A 105 -0.36 -14.24 -20.18
N ASP A 106 -1.33 -14.02 -21.06
CA ASP A 106 -1.49 -12.82 -21.89
C ASP A 106 -2.78 -12.03 -21.59
N ARG A 107 -3.62 -12.55 -20.68
CA ARG A 107 -4.94 -11.98 -20.40
C ARG A 107 -4.85 -10.98 -19.25
N VAL A 108 -5.55 -9.86 -19.41
CA VAL A 108 -5.75 -8.84 -18.37
C VAL A 108 -6.73 -9.36 -17.31
N PRO A 109 -6.29 -9.61 -16.06
CA PRO A 109 -7.19 -10.07 -15.01
C PRO A 109 -8.13 -8.93 -14.55
N PRO A 110 -9.27 -9.26 -13.89
CA PRO A 110 -10.25 -8.26 -13.46
C PRO A 110 -9.70 -7.11 -12.62
N LEU A 111 -8.66 -7.39 -11.82
CA LEU A 111 -8.02 -6.38 -10.99
C LEU A 111 -7.27 -5.34 -11.83
N LEU A 112 -6.53 -5.79 -12.83
CA LEU A 112 -5.83 -4.92 -13.79
C LEU A 112 -6.82 -4.20 -14.71
N ALA A 113 -7.84 -4.89 -15.21
CA ALA A 113 -8.91 -4.29 -16.00
C ALA A 113 -9.56 -3.10 -15.27
N SER A 114 -9.83 -3.24 -13.96
CA SER A 114 -10.41 -2.14 -13.18
C SER A 114 -9.52 -0.89 -13.09
N ARG A 115 -8.18 -1.05 -13.15
CA ARG A 115 -7.24 0.08 -13.22
C ARG A 115 -7.30 0.74 -14.58
N ILE A 116 -7.23 -0.05 -15.65
CA ILE A 116 -7.30 0.46 -17.02
C ILE A 116 -8.60 1.21 -17.24
N ASP A 117 -9.73 0.63 -16.86
CA ASP A 117 -11.06 1.26 -16.96
C ASP A 117 -11.13 2.57 -16.20
N LYS A 118 -10.51 2.65 -15.01
CA LYS A 118 -10.43 3.91 -14.25
C LYS A 118 -9.55 4.96 -14.96
N GLY A 119 -8.46 4.55 -15.57
CA GLY A 119 -7.61 5.42 -16.40
C GLY A 119 -8.38 5.96 -17.61
N ILE A 120 -9.09 5.09 -18.32
CA ILE A 120 -9.95 5.44 -19.47
C ILE A 120 -11.08 6.37 -19.05
N GLU A 121 -11.73 6.15 -17.89
CA GLU A 121 -12.76 7.03 -17.34
C GLU A 121 -12.20 8.46 -17.15
N ILE A 122 -11.01 8.58 -16.57
CA ILE A 122 -10.35 9.87 -16.35
C ILE A 122 -10.00 10.51 -17.70
N TYR A 123 -9.42 9.76 -18.64
CA TYR A 123 -9.09 10.21 -19.98
C TYR A 123 -10.33 10.77 -20.71
N LYS A 124 -11.42 9.99 -20.81
CA LYS A 124 -12.66 10.41 -21.48
C LYS A 124 -13.26 11.65 -20.83
N ARG A 125 -13.16 11.79 -19.51
CA ARG A 125 -13.60 12.99 -18.78
C ARG A 125 -12.72 14.21 -19.09
N GLN A 126 -11.40 14.04 -19.24
CA GLN A 126 -10.48 15.10 -19.64
C GLN A 126 -10.76 15.55 -21.08
N LEU A 127 -10.93 14.58 -22.00
CA LEU A 127 -11.22 14.84 -23.41
C LEU A 127 -12.51 15.65 -23.59
N LYS A 128 -13.60 15.30 -22.87
CA LYS A 128 -14.87 16.05 -22.87
C LYS A 128 -14.72 17.51 -22.40
N LYS A 129 -13.66 17.82 -21.65
CA LYS A 129 -13.35 19.18 -21.17
C LYS A 129 -12.36 19.92 -22.06
N GLY A 130 -12.07 19.39 -23.25
CA GLY A 130 -11.10 19.98 -24.18
C GLY A 130 -9.64 19.90 -23.72
N ASN A 131 -9.33 18.94 -22.83
CA ASN A 131 -7.98 18.72 -22.31
C ASN A 131 -7.53 17.28 -22.61
N PRO A 132 -7.03 16.98 -23.81
CA PRO A 132 -6.55 15.65 -24.19
C PRO A 132 -5.33 15.29 -23.34
N SER A 133 -5.45 14.24 -22.50
CA SER A 133 -4.35 13.68 -21.70
C SER A 133 -3.72 12.53 -22.46
N LYS A 134 -2.44 12.23 -22.20
CA LYS A 134 -1.83 10.97 -22.61
C LYS A 134 -1.91 9.93 -21.49
N ILE A 135 -2.08 8.66 -21.84
CA ILE A 135 -2.10 7.54 -20.88
C ILE A 135 -0.77 6.79 -21.00
N ILE A 136 -0.06 6.64 -19.87
CA ILE A 136 1.13 5.79 -19.77
C ILE A 136 0.71 4.49 -19.09
N PHE A 137 0.90 3.37 -19.79
CA PHE A 137 0.70 2.02 -19.26
C PHE A 137 2.06 1.46 -18.86
N THR A 138 2.27 1.17 -17.57
CA THR A 138 3.59 0.81 -17.05
C THR A 138 3.57 -0.56 -16.36
N GLY A 139 4.53 -1.41 -16.73
CA GLY A 139 4.79 -2.73 -16.18
C GLY A 139 5.49 -3.65 -17.16
N ALA A 140 6.59 -4.27 -16.70
CA ALA A 140 7.38 -5.24 -17.47
C ALA A 140 6.63 -6.56 -17.66
N LYS A 141 7.27 -7.49 -18.35
CA LYS A 141 6.84 -8.87 -18.48
C LYS A 141 7.23 -9.65 -17.23
N GLY A 142 6.26 -10.22 -16.52
CA GLY A 142 6.50 -11.17 -15.42
C GLY A 142 7.00 -12.53 -15.93
N ALA A 143 7.51 -13.37 -15.00
CA ALA A 143 8.08 -14.68 -15.33
C ALA A 143 7.07 -15.63 -16.03
N ASP A 144 5.81 -15.57 -15.60
CA ASP A 144 4.72 -16.44 -16.12
C ASP A 144 3.90 -15.76 -17.21
N GLU A 145 4.31 -14.57 -17.69
CA GLU A 145 3.57 -13.77 -18.65
C GLU A 145 4.15 -13.96 -20.08
N LYS A 146 3.30 -13.84 -21.09
CA LYS A 146 3.71 -13.93 -22.50
C LYS A 146 4.17 -12.58 -23.07
N ILE A 147 3.55 -11.50 -22.61
CA ILE A 147 3.80 -10.12 -23.03
C ILE A 147 3.98 -9.24 -21.78
N SER A 148 4.48 -8.01 -21.95
CA SER A 148 4.56 -7.05 -20.84
C SER A 148 3.18 -6.56 -20.41
N GLU A 149 3.03 -6.22 -19.11
CA GLU A 149 1.81 -5.65 -18.58
C GLU A 149 1.45 -4.34 -19.31
N GLY A 150 2.45 -3.49 -19.57
CA GLY A 150 2.27 -2.25 -20.31
C GLY A 150 1.65 -2.47 -21.70
N LEU A 151 2.15 -3.46 -22.45
CA LEU A 151 1.61 -3.82 -23.78
C LEU A 151 0.19 -4.42 -23.66
N ALA A 152 -0.06 -5.28 -22.68
CA ALA A 152 -1.39 -5.86 -22.48
C ALA A 152 -2.44 -4.79 -22.16
N MET A 153 -2.08 -3.83 -21.30
CA MET A 153 -2.95 -2.69 -20.95
C MET A 153 -3.21 -1.79 -22.15
N TRP A 154 -2.19 -1.53 -22.95
CA TRP A 154 -2.31 -0.75 -24.18
C TRP A 154 -3.28 -1.41 -25.18
N LYS A 155 -3.15 -2.74 -25.42
CA LYS A 155 -4.07 -3.50 -26.27
C LYS A 155 -5.50 -3.42 -25.76
N TYR A 156 -5.71 -3.62 -24.45
CA TYR A 156 -7.02 -3.52 -23.83
C TYR A 156 -7.65 -2.12 -24.00
N ALA A 157 -6.85 -1.06 -23.89
CA ALA A 157 -7.33 0.31 -24.08
C ALA A 157 -7.63 0.64 -25.55
N LYS A 158 -6.83 0.07 -26.50
CA LYS A 158 -7.08 0.18 -27.94
C LYS A 158 -8.43 -0.45 -28.30
N ASP A 159 -8.75 -1.61 -27.75
CA ASP A 159 -10.06 -2.29 -27.95
C ASP A 159 -11.25 -1.49 -27.34
N LYS A 160 -10.96 -0.42 -26.59
CA LYS A 160 -11.94 0.53 -26.03
C LYS A 160 -11.89 1.89 -26.71
N ASP A 161 -11.41 1.95 -27.94
CA ASP A 161 -11.38 3.12 -28.82
C ASP A 161 -10.55 4.29 -28.27
N ILE A 162 -9.46 4.01 -27.54
CA ILE A 162 -8.49 5.03 -27.17
C ILE A 162 -7.48 5.21 -28.32
N PRO A 163 -7.28 6.44 -28.83
CA PRO A 163 -6.34 6.70 -29.90
C PRO A 163 -4.89 6.29 -29.51
N THR A 164 -4.19 5.64 -30.43
CA THR A 164 -2.86 5.09 -30.17
C THR A 164 -1.80 6.17 -29.94
N ASP A 165 -1.95 7.34 -30.52
CA ASP A 165 -1.10 8.53 -30.33
C ASP A 165 -1.27 9.19 -28.94
N HIS A 166 -2.35 8.85 -28.25
CA HIS A 166 -2.59 9.26 -26.86
C HIS A 166 -2.11 8.22 -25.83
N MET A 167 -1.46 7.13 -26.25
CA MET A 167 -1.03 6.06 -25.37
C MET A 167 0.49 5.81 -25.46
N ILE A 168 1.14 5.69 -24.31
CA ILE A 168 2.57 5.40 -24.16
C ILE A 168 2.72 4.08 -23.41
N ILE A 169 3.63 3.22 -23.87
CA ILE A 169 3.96 1.95 -23.22
C ILE A 169 5.28 2.12 -22.45
N GLU A 170 5.29 1.71 -21.19
CA GLU A 170 6.49 1.46 -20.42
C GLU A 170 6.51 -0.03 -20.05
N ASP A 171 7.48 -0.79 -20.53
CA ASP A 171 7.50 -2.25 -20.46
C ASP A 171 8.76 -2.82 -19.78
N LYS A 172 9.50 -1.99 -19.04
CA LYS A 172 10.77 -2.37 -18.38
C LYS A 172 10.67 -2.49 -16.85
N ALA A 173 9.70 -1.83 -16.26
CA ALA A 173 9.58 -1.71 -14.81
C ALA A 173 9.06 -3.00 -14.18
N VAL A 174 9.81 -3.57 -13.22
CA VAL A 174 9.48 -4.81 -12.51
C VAL A 174 8.88 -4.57 -11.10
N ASN A 175 8.84 -3.32 -10.62
CA ASN A 175 8.30 -2.94 -9.33
C ASN A 175 7.70 -1.53 -9.35
N THR A 176 6.99 -1.16 -8.27
CA THR A 176 6.28 0.13 -8.20
C THR A 176 7.23 1.34 -8.28
N TYR A 177 8.44 1.26 -7.72
CA TYR A 177 9.44 2.32 -7.83
C TYR A 177 9.84 2.54 -9.28
N GLU A 178 10.18 1.47 -9.98
CA GLU A 178 10.58 1.53 -11.39
C GLU A 178 9.42 1.97 -12.30
N ASN A 179 8.19 1.49 -12.05
CA ASN A 179 7.00 1.95 -12.76
C ASN A 179 6.90 3.48 -12.76
N LEU A 180 7.10 4.10 -11.59
CA LEU A 180 6.98 5.54 -11.45
C LEU A 180 8.21 6.30 -11.97
N TYR A 181 9.41 5.75 -11.73
CA TYR A 181 10.67 6.33 -12.19
C TYR A 181 10.76 6.34 -13.72
N ASN A 182 10.45 5.21 -14.37
CA ASN A 182 10.46 5.11 -15.84
C ASN A 182 9.33 5.93 -16.46
N SER A 183 8.13 5.91 -15.87
CA SER A 183 7.03 6.77 -16.32
C SER A 183 7.40 8.25 -16.22
N LYS A 184 8.10 8.67 -15.15
CA LYS A 184 8.58 10.05 -15.00
C LYS A 184 9.52 10.42 -16.15
N LYS A 185 10.47 9.56 -16.49
CA LYS A 185 11.38 9.80 -17.63
C LYS A 185 10.63 9.97 -18.94
N LEU A 186 9.73 9.04 -19.25
CA LEU A 186 8.95 9.07 -20.49
C LEU A 186 8.09 10.34 -20.58
N LEU A 187 7.45 10.76 -19.52
CA LEU A 187 6.63 11.97 -19.54
C LEU A 187 7.49 13.23 -19.60
N GLU A 188 8.69 13.27 -18.99
CA GLU A 188 9.62 14.39 -19.09
C GLU A 188 10.19 14.53 -20.51
N GLU A 189 10.50 13.42 -21.18
CA GLU A 189 10.95 13.40 -22.58
C GLU A 189 9.84 13.91 -23.52
N ASP A 190 8.61 13.41 -23.36
CA ASP A 190 7.43 13.84 -24.16
C ASP A 190 7.08 15.30 -23.90
N TYR A 191 7.33 15.79 -22.68
CA TYR A 191 6.92 17.13 -22.25
C TYR A 191 7.95 18.23 -22.48
N LYS A 192 9.25 17.92 -22.52
CA LYS A 192 10.34 18.89 -22.77
C LYS A 192 10.06 19.77 -24.01
N ALA A 193 9.31 19.24 -24.98
CA ALA A 193 8.88 19.97 -26.17
C ALA A 193 7.82 21.06 -25.90
N ARG A 194 7.20 21.13 -24.72
CA ARG A 194 6.01 21.97 -24.45
C ARG A 194 6.25 23.18 -23.53
N GLY A 195 7.39 23.25 -22.82
CA GLY A 195 7.82 24.42 -22.02
C GLY A 195 6.93 24.80 -20.84
N LYS A 196 6.11 23.89 -20.28
CA LYS A 196 5.21 24.15 -19.16
C LYS A 196 5.37 23.08 -18.09
N GLU A 197 4.90 23.34 -16.83
CA GLU A 197 4.80 22.33 -15.79
C GLU A 197 3.68 21.31 -16.13
N TYR A 198 3.99 20.01 -16.10
CA TYR A 198 3.02 18.96 -16.33
C TYR A 198 2.24 18.60 -15.05
N ARG A 199 1.03 18.11 -15.23
CA ARG A 199 0.19 17.58 -14.17
C ARG A 199 -0.14 16.12 -14.48
N CYS A 200 0.17 15.24 -13.56
CA CYS A 200 -0.12 13.82 -13.74
C CYS A 200 -0.98 13.24 -12.61
N ILE A 201 -1.61 12.12 -12.92
CA ILE A 201 -2.38 11.33 -11.98
C ILE A 201 -2.01 9.86 -12.11
N ILE A 202 -1.72 9.21 -10.97
CA ILE A 202 -1.47 7.78 -10.90
C ILE A 202 -2.81 7.05 -10.72
N VAL A 203 -3.00 5.98 -11.47
CA VAL A 203 -4.17 5.11 -11.39
C VAL A 203 -3.74 3.72 -10.97
N THR A 204 -4.30 3.26 -9.84
CA THR A 204 -4.08 1.92 -9.29
C THR A 204 -5.30 1.49 -8.47
N ASN A 205 -5.25 0.35 -7.76
CA ASN A 205 -6.36 -0.03 -6.87
C ASN A 205 -6.33 0.76 -5.57
N ASN A 206 -7.50 0.96 -4.95
CA ASN A 206 -7.64 1.76 -3.72
C ASN A 206 -6.65 1.37 -2.62
N PHE A 207 -6.46 0.07 -2.37
CA PHE A 207 -5.54 -0.40 -1.33
C PHE A 207 -4.07 -0.07 -1.62
N HIS A 208 -3.67 -0.01 -2.90
CA HIS A 208 -2.29 0.25 -3.33
C HIS A 208 -1.97 1.74 -3.51
N LEU A 209 -2.98 2.60 -3.57
CA LEU A 209 -2.86 4.00 -3.93
C LEU A 209 -1.88 4.76 -3.04
N PHE A 210 -2.02 4.63 -1.72
CA PHE A 210 -1.19 5.38 -0.77
C PHE A 210 0.29 5.02 -0.87
N ARG A 211 0.63 3.73 -0.98
CA ARG A 211 2.02 3.30 -1.19
C ARG A 211 2.58 3.77 -2.53
N SER A 212 1.77 3.78 -3.58
CA SER A 212 2.18 4.32 -4.88
C SER A 212 2.48 5.83 -4.82
N LEU A 213 1.69 6.61 -4.06
CA LEU A 213 1.96 8.03 -3.85
C LEU A 213 3.22 8.29 -3.01
N ILE A 214 3.54 7.42 -2.04
CA ILE A 214 4.82 7.47 -1.32
C ILE A 214 5.99 7.26 -2.29
N TRP A 215 5.92 6.25 -3.15
CA TRP A 215 6.95 6.00 -4.16
C TRP A 215 7.05 7.15 -5.17
N ALA A 216 5.93 7.74 -5.60
CA ALA A 216 5.94 8.91 -6.48
C ALA A 216 6.73 10.07 -5.85
N ARG A 217 6.48 10.35 -4.55
CA ARG A 217 7.23 11.38 -3.82
C ARG A 217 8.73 11.05 -3.74
N ILE A 218 9.09 9.79 -3.50
CA ILE A 218 10.50 9.35 -3.43
C ILE A 218 11.23 9.55 -4.77
N VAL A 219 10.57 9.27 -5.90
CA VAL A 219 11.15 9.51 -7.24
C VAL A 219 11.05 10.98 -7.69
N GLY A 220 10.47 11.86 -6.86
CA GLY A 220 10.29 13.27 -7.19
C GLY A 220 9.24 13.50 -8.29
N LEU A 221 8.19 12.68 -8.34
CA LEU A 221 7.05 12.84 -9.24
C LEU A 221 5.87 13.45 -8.49
N GLU A 222 5.58 14.73 -8.73
CA GLU A 222 4.40 15.38 -8.18
C GLU A 222 3.14 14.97 -8.93
N CYS A 223 2.27 14.21 -8.27
CA CYS A 223 1.07 13.67 -8.89
C CYS A 223 -0.09 13.52 -7.91
N ASP A 224 -1.30 13.57 -8.44
CA ASP A 224 -2.50 13.10 -7.75
C ASP A 224 -2.62 11.56 -7.89
N GLY A 225 -3.53 10.96 -7.15
CA GLY A 225 -3.79 9.54 -7.26
C GLY A 225 -5.28 9.22 -7.40
N ALA A 226 -5.63 8.23 -8.20
CA ALA A 226 -6.98 7.72 -8.32
C ALA A 226 -7.00 6.20 -8.13
N GLY A 227 -7.81 5.74 -7.18
CA GLY A 227 -7.98 4.32 -6.91
C GLY A 227 -9.16 3.71 -7.67
N SER A 228 -8.98 2.52 -8.23
CA SER A 228 -10.08 1.69 -8.71
C SER A 228 -10.63 0.83 -7.56
N LYS A 229 -11.95 0.57 -7.59
CA LYS A 229 -12.63 -0.19 -6.55
C LYS A 229 -12.24 -1.67 -6.60
N THR A 230 -12.13 -2.28 -5.42
CA THR A 230 -11.89 -3.71 -5.24
C THR A 230 -12.89 -4.32 -4.26
N LYS A 231 -13.08 -5.64 -4.32
CA LYS A 231 -13.99 -6.35 -3.40
C LYS A 231 -13.48 -6.27 -1.96
N LEU A 232 -14.37 -6.01 -1.00
CA LEU A 232 -14.02 -5.76 0.40
C LEU A 232 -13.21 -6.90 1.03
N TYR A 233 -13.56 -8.17 0.77
CA TYR A 233 -12.85 -9.33 1.33
C TYR A 233 -11.38 -9.40 0.90
N PHE A 234 -11.05 -8.86 -0.29
CA PHE A 234 -9.70 -8.76 -0.79
C PHE A 234 -8.98 -7.54 -0.22
N SER A 235 -9.69 -6.42 -0.11
CA SER A 235 -9.14 -5.11 0.26
C SER A 235 -8.52 -5.08 1.66
N LEU A 236 -9.11 -5.74 2.64
CA LEU A 236 -8.59 -5.76 4.02
C LEU A 236 -7.23 -6.46 4.10
N ASN A 237 -7.13 -7.64 3.52
CA ASN A 237 -5.87 -8.37 3.50
C ASN A 237 -4.80 -7.64 2.67
N ALA A 238 -5.20 -7.06 1.54
CA ALA A 238 -4.33 -6.24 0.70
C ALA A 238 -3.85 -4.99 1.45
N LEU A 239 -4.71 -4.33 2.25
CA LEU A 239 -4.34 -3.16 3.06
C LEU A 239 -3.24 -3.49 4.08
N ILE A 240 -3.34 -4.65 4.76
CA ILE A 240 -2.30 -5.12 5.69
C ILE A 240 -0.98 -5.36 4.95
N ARG A 241 -1.02 -5.98 3.77
CA ARG A 241 0.17 -6.17 2.93
C ARG A 241 0.79 -4.84 2.50
N GLU A 242 -0.02 -3.86 2.12
CA GLU A 242 0.45 -2.52 1.75
C GLU A 242 1.05 -1.78 2.94
N TYR A 243 0.48 -1.94 4.14
CA TYR A 243 1.06 -1.43 5.39
C TYR A 243 2.45 -2.01 5.64
N ILE A 244 2.61 -3.34 5.55
CA ILE A 244 3.93 -3.99 5.68
C ILE A 244 4.91 -3.43 4.65
N GLY A 245 4.47 -3.21 3.40
CA GLY A 245 5.27 -2.60 2.35
C GLY A 245 5.73 -1.18 2.71
N VAL A 246 4.87 -0.37 3.33
CA VAL A 246 5.24 0.99 3.80
C VAL A 246 6.20 0.91 4.99
N MET A 247 5.99 0.00 5.94
CA MET A 247 6.94 -0.23 7.04
C MET A 247 8.34 -0.62 6.52
N TYR A 248 8.40 -1.41 5.45
CA TYR A 248 9.66 -1.77 4.79
C TYR A 248 10.34 -0.58 4.11
N ILE A 249 9.58 0.31 3.44
CA ILE A 249 10.11 1.55 2.85
C ILE A 249 10.82 2.38 3.93
N TYR A 250 10.20 2.51 5.11
CA TYR A 250 10.71 3.31 6.23
C TYR A 250 11.49 2.48 7.27
N LYS A 251 12.00 1.30 6.90
CA LYS A 251 12.67 0.35 7.82
C LYS A 251 13.80 0.97 8.65
N LYS A 252 14.59 1.88 8.07
CA LYS A 252 15.70 2.54 8.79
C LYS A 252 15.17 3.40 9.95
N ILE A 253 14.12 4.18 9.72
CA ILE A 253 13.48 5.03 10.73
C ILE A 253 12.84 4.15 11.81
N ASN A 254 12.11 3.11 11.40
CA ASN A 254 11.50 2.16 12.34
C ASN A 254 12.56 1.47 13.23
N MET A 255 13.69 1.04 12.66
CA MET A 255 14.79 0.43 13.44
C MET A 255 15.39 1.43 14.46
N ILE A 256 15.54 2.70 14.11
CA ILE A 256 16.04 3.73 15.04
C ILE A 256 15.06 3.91 16.20
N ILE A 257 13.76 4.03 15.92
CA ILE A 257 12.72 4.19 16.96
C ILE A 257 12.70 2.98 17.90
N ILE A 258 12.73 1.77 17.34
CA ILE A 258 12.74 0.51 18.12
C ILE A 258 14.02 0.43 18.97
N GLY A 259 15.17 0.78 18.41
CA GLY A 259 16.45 0.80 19.14
C GLY A 259 16.44 1.80 20.30
N LEU A 260 15.93 3.01 20.10
CA LEU A 260 15.79 4.01 21.17
C LEU A 260 14.82 3.54 22.26
N ALA A 261 13.69 2.93 21.89
CA ALA A 261 12.74 2.37 22.85
C ALA A 261 13.36 1.21 23.65
N PHE A 262 14.17 0.38 23.03
CA PHE A 262 14.89 -0.70 23.70
C PHE A 262 15.90 -0.14 24.72
N LEU A 263 16.71 0.85 24.34
CA LEU A 263 17.66 1.51 25.24
C LEU A 263 16.93 2.20 26.40
N PHE A 264 15.81 2.86 26.12
CA PHE A 264 14.99 3.48 27.16
C PHE A 264 14.43 2.45 28.14
N THR A 265 13.96 1.30 27.65
CA THR A 265 13.48 0.21 28.52
C THR A 265 14.58 -0.31 29.42
N ILE A 266 15.81 -0.50 28.92
CA ILE A 266 16.97 -0.91 29.72
C ILE A 266 17.24 0.13 30.80
N LEU A 267 17.33 1.41 30.45
CA LEU A 267 17.58 2.50 31.39
C LEU A 267 16.55 2.52 32.51
N MET A 268 15.25 2.43 32.18
CA MET A 268 14.17 2.42 33.17
C MET A 268 14.23 1.18 34.08
N THR A 269 14.65 0.04 33.55
CA THR A 269 14.83 -1.19 34.34
C THR A 269 16.00 -1.05 35.33
N ILE A 270 17.10 -0.42 34.92
CA ILE A 270 18.23 -0.12 35.80
C ILE A 270 17.82 0.85 36.91
N ILE A 271 17.12 1.91 36.56
CA ILE A 271 16.60 2.88 37.56
C ILE A 271 15.66 2.20 38.55
N ASP A 272 14.71 1.38 38.08
CA ASP A 272 13.80 0.63 38.94
C ASP A 272 14.58 -0.27 39.90
N PHE A 273 15.57 -1.01 39.41
CA PHE A 273 16.33 -1.96 40.21
C PHE A 273 17.20 -1.28 41.30
N TYR A 274 17.88 -0.17 40.99
CA TYR A 274 18.83 0.45 41.91
C TYR A 274 18.23 1.56 42.77
N PHE A 275 17.18 2.24 42.30
CA PHE A 275 16.66 3.46 42.97
C PHE A 275 15.22 3.36 43.42
N VAL A 276 14.40 2.43 42.93
CA VAL A 276 13.00 2.31 43.34
C VAL A 276 12.79 1.11 44.24
N ARG A 277 13.18 -0.09 43.83
CA ARG A 277 12.96 -1.34 44.57
C ARG A 277 13.63 -1.41 45.96
N PRO A 278 14.81 -0.84 46.20
CA PRO A 278 15.40 -0.86 47.54
C PRO A 278 14.57 -0.12 48.60
N PHE A 279 13.60 0.70 48.19
CA PHE A 279 12.73 1.49 49.07
C PHE A 279 11.28 0.97 49.14
N LEU A 280 10.95 -0.10 48.38
CA LEU A 280 9.66 -0.79 48.43
C LEU A 280 9.76 -2.08 49.27
#